data_fa3c60606d5004f12b4743d9e6c9dd34
#
_entry.id   fa3c60606d5004f12b4743d9e6c9dd34
#
_cell.length_a   1.000
_cell.length_b   1.000
_cell.length_c   1.000
_cell.angle_alpha   90.00
_cell.angle_beta   90.00
_cell.angle_gamma   90.00
#
_symmetry.space_group_name_H-M   'P 1'
#
loop_
_entity.id
_entity.type
_entity.pdbx_description
1 polymer ?
#
loop_
_entity_poly.entity_id
_entity_poly.type
_entity_poly.pdbx_seq_one_letter_code
_entity_poly.pdbx_strand_id
1 'polypeptide(L)'
;FCLSRGLGDVYKRQAIDSHTKAVFLESISNAKYTVPDLERIAVMAHKHGVPVVVDNTFGMGGYLVRPIEHGVDIVVHSATKWIGGHGTTIAGVVIDSGRFDWVKSTRFPQFTEPSEGYHGMRFSDAFGNMAFIAYVRTVLLRDLGACMNPFASFLLLQGVETLSLRAERHCENTLALAQWLDKHDQVAWVQYPGLESHPSHQTAKKYLQRGFG
;
A
#
# COMPACT_ATOMS: atom_id res chain seq x y z
N PHE A 1 10.21 9.67 -7.04
CA PHE A 1 8.85 9.28 -6.66
C PHE A 1 7.86 9.76 -7.71
N CYS A 2 7.22 8.86 -8.43
CA CYS A 2 6.07 9.21 -9.27
C CYS A 2 4.81 9.12 -8.40
N LEU A 3 4.41 10.24 -7.79
CA LEU A 3 3.18 10.36 -7.04
C LEU A 3 2.00 10.43 -8.01
N SER A 4 1.24 9.35 -8.15
CA SER A 4 0.03 9.35 -8.97
C SER A 4 -1.21 9.60 -8.13
N ARG A 5 -1.51 10.85 -7.88
CA ARG A 5 -2.84 11.25 -7.41
C ARG A 5 -3.80 11.23 -8.61
N GLY A 6 -4.48 10.10 -8.83
CA GLY A 6 -5.61 10.02 -9.77
C GLY A 6 -5.29 10.15 -11.27
N LEU A 7 -4.03 10.04 -11.69
CA LEU A 7 -3.66 10.00 -13.10
C LEU A 7 -3.88 8.59 -13.67
N GLY A 8 -4.50 8.48 -14.85
CA GLY A 8 -4.69 7.21 -15.55
C GLY A 8 -3.37 6.51 -15.91
N ASP A 9 -3.42 5.22 -16.19
CA ASP A 9 -2.25 4.35 -16.43
C ASP A 9 -1.33 4.84 -17.56
N VAL A 10 -1.86 5.54 -18.56
CA VAL A 10 -1.09 6.10 -19.68
C VAL A 10 -0.09 7.15 -19.19
N TYR A 11 -0.50 8.04 -18.29
CA TYR A 11 0.39 9.08 -17.74
C TYR A 11 1.47 8.49 -16.84
N LYS A 12 1.15 7.42 -16.09
CA LYS A 12 2.14 6.71 -15.25
C LYS A 12 3.25 6.11 -16.09
N ARG A 13 2.89 5.48 -17.22
CA ARG A 13 3.87 4.91 -18.16
C ARG A 13 4.82 5.97 -18.73
N GLN A 14 4.31 7.14 -19.08
CA GLN A 14 5.10 8.24 -19.64
C GLN A 14 6.03 8.91 -18.61
N ALA A 15 5.70 8.78 -17.31
CA ALA A 15 6.48 9.35 -16.21
C ALA A 15 7.61 8.43 -15.72
N ILE A 16 7.70 7.17 -16.20
CA ILE A 16 8.80 6.26 -15.84
C ILE A 16 10.01 6.53 -16.73
N ASP A 17 11.11 6.95 -16.11
CA ASP A 17 12.40 7.21 -16.72
C ASP A 17 13.55 6.45 -16.04
N SER A 18 14.80 6.75 -16.39
CA SER A 18 15.99 6.14 -15.78
C SER A 18 16.19 6.49 -14.30
N HIS A 19 15.62 7.59 -13.82
CA HIS A 19 15.72 8.07 -12.44
C HIS A 19 14.59 7.54 -11.54
N THR A 20 13.55 6.97 -12.12
CA THR A 20 12.40 6.42 -11.38
C THR A 20 12.82 5.23 -10.54
N LYS A 21 12.65 5.29 -9.21
CA LYS A 21 13.01 4.22 -8.26
C LYS A 21 11.82 3.38 -7.83
N ALA A 22 10.62 3.93 -7.82
CA ALA A 22 9.41 3.20 -7.47
C ALA A 22 8.17 3.87 -8.07
N VAL A 23 7.13 3.08 -8.31
CA VAL A 23 5.77 3.58 -8.51
C VAL A 23 5.05 3.51 -7.18
N PHE A 24 4.66 4.66 -6.64
CA PHE A 24 3.92 4.75 -5.36
C PHE A 24 2.48 5.15 -5.61
N LEU A 25 1.54 4.45 -4.96
CA LEU A 25 0.11 4.73 -5.02
C LEU A 25 -0.60 4.26 -3.75
N GLU A 26 -1.86 4.70 -3.61
CA GLU A 26 -2.76 4.21 -2.57
C GLU A 26 -3.71 3.16 -3.15
N SER A 27 -4.06 2.12 -2.38
CA SER A 27 -5.02 1.09 -2.82
C SER A 27 -6.43 1.64 -2.99
N ILE A 28 -6.80 2.57 -2.12
CA ILE A 28 -7.99 3.42 -2.19
C ILE A 28 -7.48 4.83 -1.90
N SER A 29 -7.64 5.76 -2.84
CA SER A 29 -7.05 7.09 -2.69
C SER A 29 -7.77 7.92 -1.63
N ASN A 30 -6.98 8.58 -0.78
CA ASN A 30 -7.49 9.58 0.14
C ASN A 30 -8.02 10.81 -0.65
N ALA A 31 -9.22 11.23 -0.32
CA ALA A 31 -10.07 12.29 -0.83
C ALA A 31 -11.01 11.89 -1.99
N LYS A 32 -10.58 11.16 -3.03
CA LYS A 32 -11.46 10.83 -4.17
C LYS A 32 -11.95 9.40 -4.18
N TYR A 33 -11.47 8.56 -3.29
CA TYR A 33 -11.80 7.13 -3.21
C TYR A 33 -11.58 6.36 -4.53
N THR A 34 -10.68 6.84 -5.40
CA THR A 34 -10.33 6.11 -6.61
C THR A 34 -9.59 4.82 -6.27
N VAL A 35 -9.98 3.74 -6.95
CA VAL A 35 -9.34 2.42 -6.81
C VAL A 35 -8.58 2.13 -8.10
N PRO A 36 -7.24 2.10 -8.08
CA PRO A 36 -6.42 1.84 -9.26
C PRO A 36 -6.43 0.36 -9.66
N ASP A 37 -6.17 0.07 -10.94
CA ASP A 37 -5.94 -1.31 -11.40
C ASP A 37 -4.51 -1.74 -11.01
N LEU A 38 -4.39 -2.43 -9.86
CA LEU A 38 -3.12 -2.82 -9.26
C LEU A 38 -2.31 -3.74 -10.19
N GLU A 39 -2.95 -4.75 -10.78
CA GLU A 39 -2.29 -5.74 -11.64
C GLU A 39 -1.70 -5.08 -12.89
N ARG A 40 -2.47 -4.21 -13.52
CA ARG A 40 -2.04 -3.48 -14.71
C ARG A 40 -0.86 -2.55 -14.42
N ILE A 41 -0.88 -1.88 -13.26
CA ILE A 41 0.21 -1.01 -12.80
C ILE A 41 1.45 -1.83 -12.49
N ALA A 42 1.32 -2.96 -11.81
CA ALA A 42 2.43 -3.85 -11.49
C ALA A 42 3.11 -4.36 -12.77
N VAL A 43 2.34 -4.89 -13.71
CA VAL A 43 2.87 -5.34 -15.01
C VAL A 43 3.59 -4.23 -15.76
N MET A 44 3.05 -3.02 -15.75
CA MET A 44 3.66 -1.85 -16.39
C MET A 44 4.97 -1.46 -15.73
N ALA A 45 5.02 -1.36 -14.40
CA ALA A 45 6.22 -0.98 -13.65
C ALA A 45 7.34 -2.02 -13.78
N HIS A 46 7.00 -3.30 -13.69
CA HIS A 46 7.96 -4.41 -13.81
C HIS A 46 8.62 -4.48 -15.18
N LYS A 47 7.92 -4.13 -16.27
CA LYS A 47 8.52 -4.02 -17.61
C LYS A 47 9.67 -3.02 -17.66
N HIS A 48 9.70 -2.05 -16.75
CA HIS A 48 10.74 -1.04 -16.62
C HIS A 48 11.73 -1.32 -15.47
N GLY A 49 11.63 -2.49 -14.82
CA GLY A 49 12.47 -2.84 -13.68
C GLY A 49 12.23 -1.95 -12.46
N VAL A 50 11.00 -1.46 -12.27
CA VAL A 50 10.62 -0.54 -11.19
C VAL A 50 9.63 -1.26 -10.26
N PRO A 51 9.88 -1.31 -8.94
CA PRO A 51 8.95 -1.91 -7.99
C PRO A 51 7.73 -1.02 -7.77
N VAL A 52 6.62 -1.66 -7.37
CA VAL A 52 5.38 -1.00 -6.98
C VAL A 52 5.24 -1.01 -5.47
N VAL A 53 5.03 0.18 -4.91
CA VAL A 53 4.79 0.41 -3.48
C VAL A 53 3.36 0.91 -3.31
N VAL A 54 2.56 0.23 -2.50
CA VAL A 54 1.17 0.60 -2.25
C VAL A 54 0.96 0.96 -0.78
N ASP A 55 0.50 2.17 -0.53
CA ASP A 55 -0.11 2.49 0.75
C ASP A 55 -1.50 1.85 0.81
N ASN A 56 -1.62 0.83 1.65
CA ASN A 56 -2.84 0.07 1.84
C ASN A 56 -3.55 0.42 3.16
N THR A 57 -3.34 1.64 3.64
CA THR A 57 -3.97 2.10 4.89
C THR A 57 -5.49 1.98 4.81
N PHE A 58 -6.11 2.45 3.71
CA PHE A 58 -7.56 2.30 3.48
C PHE A 58 -8.00 0.87 3.14
N GLY A 59 -7.08 -0.03 2.82
CA GLY A 59 -7.36 -1.46 2.70
C GLY A 59 -7.60 -2.18 4.04
N MET A 60 -7.65 -1.41 5.15
CA MET A 60 -8.03 -1.88 6.48
C MET A 60 -7.21 -3.08 6.96
N GLY A 61 -5.86 -2.93 6.94
CA GLY A 61 -4.95 -4.00 7.39
C GLY A 61 -4.97 -5.26 6.51
N GLY A 62 -5.45 -5.14 5.27
CA GLY A 62 -5.61 -6.27 4.34
C GLY A 62 -6.99 -6.91 4.38
N TYR A 63 -7.94 -6.34 5.14
CA TYR A 63 -9.32 -6.83 5.18
C TYR A 63 -10.03 -6.67 3.83
N LEU A 64 -9.94 -5.48 3.21
CA LEU A 64 -10.57 -5.20 1.92
C LEU A 64 -9.77 -5.72 0.74
N VAL A 65 -8.46 -5.51 0.75
CA VAL A 65 -7.56 -5.91 -0.34
C VAL A 65 -6.17 -6.20 0.19
N ARG A 66 -5.53 -7.20 -0.39
CA ARG A 66 -4.12 -7.57 -0.15
C ARG A 66 -3.31 -7.34 -1.41
N PRO A 67 -2.72 -6.15 -1.59
CA PRO A 67 -2.10 -5.74 -2.86
C PRO A 67 -0.99 -6.70 -3.35
N ILE A 68 -0.30 -7.38 -2.45
CA ILE A 68 0.72 -8.39 -2.79
C ILE A 68 0.15 -9.52 -3.66
N GLU A 69 -1.11 -9.90 -3.46
CA GLU A 69 -1.78 -10.93 -4.27
C GLU A 69 -2.04 -10.46 -5.71
N HIS A 70 -1.94 -9.14 -5.95
CA HIS A 70 -2.15 -8.48 -7.23
C HIS A 70 -0.85 -7.93 -7.87
N GLY A 71 0.30 -8.51 -7.50
CA GLY A 71 1.58 -8.20 -8.11
C GLY A 71 2.31 -6.98 -7.54
N VAL A 72 1.82 -6.40 -6.44
CA VAL A 72 2.52 -5.32 -5.73
C VAL A 72 3.70 -5.88 -4.95
N ASP A 73 4.83 -5.16 -4.96
CA ASP A 73 6.07 -5.62 -4.36
C ASP A 73 6.18 -5.25 -2.88
N ILE A 74 5.81 -4.01 -2.54
CA ILE A 74 5.91 -3.48 -1.18
C ILE A 74 4.57 -2.88 -0.79
N VAL A 75 4.10 -3.22 0.39
CA VAL A 75 2.88 -2.65 0.97
C VAL A 75 3.23 -1.91 2.25
N VAL A 76 2.72 -0.69 2.39
CA VAL A 76 2.85 0.09 3.61
C VAL A 76 1.48 0.37 4.21
N HIS A 77 1.42 0.47 5.53
CA HIS A 77 0.23 0.86 6.26
C HIS A 77 0.57 1.91 7.32
N SER A 78 -0.25 2.92 7.44
CA SER A 78 -0.35 3.65 8.70
C SER A 78 -1.11 2.77 9.70
N ALA A 79 -0.37 2.05 10.54
CA ALA A 79 -0.97 1.20 11.58
C ALA A 79 -1.74 2.02 12.62
N THR A 80 -1.46 3.32 12.71
CA THR A 80 -2.20 4.32 13.50
C THR A 80 -3.70 4.30 13.22
N LYS A 81 -4.10 4.02 11.97
CA LYS A 81 -5.48 4.12 11.49
C LYS A 81 -6.26 2.82 11.78
N TRP A 82 -6.55 2.04 10.79
CA TRP A 82 -7.42 0.87 10.89
C TRP A 82 -6.85 -0.26 11.76
N ILE A 83 -5.54 -0.51 11.71
CA ILE A 83 -4.89 -1.59 12.48
C ILE A 83 -5.03 -1.31 13.98
N GLY A 84 -4.63 -0.13 14.43
CA GLY A 84 -4.81 0.28 15.83
C GLY A 84 -6.25 0.57 16.19
N GLY A 85 -6.98 1.27 15.31
CA GLY A 85 -8.42 1.53 15.40
C GLY A 85 -8.87 2.55 16.44
N HIS A 86 -7.96 3.06 17.28
CA HIS A 86 -8.30 3.90 18.43
C HIS A 86 -7.54 5.23 18.47
N GLY A 87 -6.57 5.44 17.57
CA GLY A 87 -5.73 6.65 17.55
C GLY A 87 -4.82 6.80 18.78
N THR A 88 -4.57 5.72 19.51
CA THR A 88 -3.81 5.73 20.77
C THR A 88 -2.30 5.71 20.56
N THR A 89 -1.82 5.35 19.37
CA THR A 89 -0.39 5.30 19.05
C THR A 89 -0.15 5.57 17.57
N ILE A 90 0.99 6.19 17.27
CA ILE A 90 1.47 6.41 15.90
C ILE A 90 2.41 5.27 15.54
N ALA A 91 2.09 4.56 14.46
CA ALA A 91 2.89 3.45 13.99
C ALA A 91 2.72 3.17 12.51
N GLY A 92 3.65 2.44 11.92
CA GLY A 92 3.62 1.99 10.54
C GLY A 92 4.03 0.53 10.38
N VAL A 93 3.62 -0.07 9.28
CA VAL A 93 4.03 -1.41 8.89
C VAL A 93 4.52 -1.37 7.45
N VAL A 94 5.64 -2.04 7.18
CA VAL A 94 6.18 -2.26 5.84
C VAL A 94 6.20 -3.76 5.59
N ILE A 95 5.61 -4.19 4.49
CA ILE A 95 5.50 -5.60 4.08
C ILE A 95 6.18 -5.74 2.72
N ASP A 96 7.15 -6.64 2.64
CA ASP A 96 7.83 -7.01 1.39
C ASP A 96 7.24 -8.31 0.84
N SER A 97 6.90 -8.32 -0.43
CA SER A 97 6.43 -9.54 -1.11
C SER A 97 7.53 -10.60 -1.25
N GLY A 98 8.79 -10.20 -1.23
CA GLY A 98 9.93 -11.04 -1.54
C GLY A 98 9.98 -11.53 -3.01
N ARG A 99 9.26 -10.87 -3.92
CA ARG A 99 9.14 -11.31 -5.32
C ARG A 99 9.87 -10.43 -6.31
N PHE A 100 10.19 -9.18 -5.94
CA PHE A 100 10.89 -8.27 -6.85
C PHE A 100 12.35 -8.69 -7.03
N ASP A 101 12.80 -8.75 -8.28
CA ASP A 101 14.17 -9.11 -8.63
C ASP A 101 15.09 -7.87 -8.53
N TRP A 102 15.66 -7.67 -7.34
CA TRP A 102 16.56 -6.56 -7.04
C TRP A 102 17.87 -6.60 -7.84
N VAL A 103 18.31 -7.80 -8.23
CA VAL A 103 19.55 -8.00 -8.99
C VAL A 103 19.36 -7.61 -10.44
N LYS A 104 18.26 -8.05 -11.05
CA LYS A 104 17.95 -7.72 -12.44
C LYS A 104 17.69 -6.24 -12.65
N SER A 105 17.15 -5.55 -11.63
CA SER A 105 16.96 -4.11 -11.65
C SER A 105 18.26 -3.40 -11.32
N THR A 106 18.89 -2.77 -12.32
CA THR A 106 20.14 -1.99 -12.15
C THR A 106 19.94 -0.68 -11.37
N ARG A 107 18.76 -0.44 -10.82
CA ARG A 107 18.38 0.83 -10.19
C ARG A 107 18.74 0.90 -8.71
N PHE A 108 19.17 -0.22 -8.09
CA PHE A 108 19.32 -0.36 -6.64
C PHE A 108 20.74 -0.83 -6.26
N PRO A 109 21.78 0.00 -6.51
CA PRO A 109 23.18 -0.37 -6.19
C PRO A 109 23.37 -0.69 -4.70
N GLN A 110 22.60 -0.08 -3.80
CA GLN A 110 22.66 -0.35 -2.36
C GLN A 110 22.38 -1.81 -1.98
N PHE A 111 21.77 -2.61 -2.86
CA PHE A 111 21.55 -4.03 -2.64
C PHE A 111 22.56 -4.92 -3.34
N THR A 112 23.11 -4.45 -4.47
CA THR A 112 23.96 -5.27 -5.36
C THR A 112 25.44 -4.95 -5.26
N GLU A 113 25.81 -3.79 -4.71
CA GLU A 113 27.21 -3.41 -4.49
C GLU A 113 27.66 -3.74 -3.05
N PRO A 114 28.99 -3.89 -2.83
CA PRO A 114 29.52 -4.13 -1.49
C PRO A 114 29.18 -3.00 -0.53
N SER A 115 28.62 -3.33 0.62
CA SER A 115 28.29 -2.38 1.68
C SER A 115 29.47 -2.25 2.66
N GLU A 116 30.09 -1.08 2.74
CA GLU A 116 31.22 -0.80 3.65
C GLU A 116 30.82 -1.01 5.12
N GLY A 117 29.63 -0.55 5.52
CA GLY A 117 29.10 -0.70 6.87
C GLY A 117 28.81 -2.15 7.29
N TYR A 118 28.89 -3.10 6.35
CA TYR A 118 28.67 -4.54 6.55
C TYR A 118 29.81 -5.38 5.98
N HIS A 119 31.06 -4.90 6.15
CA HIS A 119 32.29 -5.60 5.77
C HIS A 119 32.33 -6.07 4.30
N GLY A 120 31.77 -5.27 3.40
CA GLY A 120 31.72 -5.60 1.97
C GLY A 120 30.62 -6.58 1.56
N MET A 121 29.69 -6.91 2.45
CA MET A 121 28.55 -7.76 2.13
C MET A 121 27.65 -7.10 1.07
N ARG A 122 27.20 -7.89 0.09
CA ARG A 122 26.12 -7.52 -0.82
C ARG A 122 24.81 -8.09 -0.32
N PHE A 123 23.80 -7.22 -0.14
CA PHE A 123 22.50 -7.64 0.39
C PHE A 123 21.79 -8.63 -0.52
N SER A 124 21.90 -8.46 -1.84
CA SER A 124 21.34 -9.40 -2.81
C SER A 124 21.93 -10.80 -2.72
N ASP A 125 23.26 -10.92 -2.48
CA ASP A 125 23.93 -12.21 -2.37
C ASP A 125 23.57 -12.92 -1.06
N ALA A 126 23.47 -12.14 0.03
CA ALA A 126 23.20 -12.70 1.36
C ALA A 126 21.69 -13.02 1.58
N PHE A 127 20.78 -12.26 0.98
CA PHE A 127 19.35 -12.33 1.28
C PHE A 127 18.46 -12.55 0.05
N GLY A 128 19.03 -12.59 -1.16
CA GLY A 128 18.28 -12.78 -2.40
C GLY A 128 17.16 -11.75 -2.55
N ASN A 129 15.97 -12.22 -2.84
CA ASN A 129 14.78 -11.36 -3.01
C ASN A 129 14.34 -10.64 -1.73
N MET A 130 14.85 -11.07 -0.57
CA MET A 130 14.59 -10.41 0.73
C MET A 130 15.56 -9.24 1.00
N ALA A 131 16.42 -8.87 0.03
CA ALA A 131 17.43 -7.82 0.18
C ALA A 131 16.83 -6.48 0.66
N PHE A 132 15.65 -6.10 0.16
CA PHE A 132 14.99 -4.86 0.57
C PHE A 132 14.64 -4.88 2.06
N ILE A 133 13.90 -5.87 2.54
CA ILE A 133 13.46 -5.89 3.94
C ILE A 133 14.63 -6.14 4.90
N ALA A 134 15.65 -6.88 4.47
CA ALA A 134 16.89 -7.05 5.23
C ALA A 134 17.60 -5.69 5.39
N TYR A 135 17.75 -4.94 4.30
CA TYR A 135 18.34 -3.60 4.32
C TYR A 135 17.54 -2.62 5.20
N VAL A 136 16.21 -2.63 5.08
CA VAL A 136 15.34 -1.80 5.93
C VAL A 136 15.58 -2.11 7.42
N ARG A 137 15.67 -3.37 7.79
CA ARG A 137 15.86 -3.77 9.21
C ARG A 137 17.27 -3.54 9.74
N THR A 138 18.27 -3.80 8.92
CA THR A 138 19.67 -3.77 9.41
C THR A 138 20.32 -2.41 9.24
N VAL A 139 19.94 -1.65 8.22
CA VAL A 139 20.50 -0.31 7.93
C VAL A 139 19.56 0.78 8.37
N LEU A 140 18.38 0.89 7.73
CA LEU A 140 17.51 2.04 7.95
C LEU A 140 16.92 2.07 9.37
N LEU A 141 16.45 0.94 9.89
CA LEU A 141 15.91 0.85 11.25
C LEU A 141 16.97 1.22 12.29
N ARG A 142 18.19 0.68 12.13
CA ARG A 142 19.32 0.95 13.02
C ARG A 142 19.75 2.42 13.00
N ASP A 143 19.92 2.96 11.79
CA ASP A 143 20.53 4.28 11.60
C ASP A 143 19.53 5.43 11.82
N LEU A 144 18.26 5.24 11.46
CA LEU A 144 17.19 6.23 11.65
C LEU A 144 16.43 6.06 12.98
N GLY A 145 16.51 4.89 13.61
CA GLY A 145 15.86 4.62 14.90
C GLY A 145 14.33 4.56 14.83
N ALA A 146 13.73 4.36 13.65
CA ALA A 146 12.27 4.29 13.48
C ALA A 146 11.70 2.97 14.03
N CYS A 147 11.93 2.70 15.30
CA CYS A 147 11.55 1.49 16.00
C CYS A 147 10.28 1.72 16.83
N MET A 148 9.31 0.82 16.70
CA MET A 148 8.10 0.84 17.52
C MET A 148 8.44 0.38 18.94
N ASN A 149 7.97 1.12 19.97
CA ASN A 149 8.12 0.68 21.35
C ASN A 149 7.16 -0.48 21.69
N PRO A 150 7.48 -1.33 22.68
CA PRO A 150 6.68 -2.52 23.00
C PRO A 150 5.24 -2.19 23.42
N PHE A 151 5.01 -1.08 24.11
CA PHE A 151 3.66 -0.68 24.52
C PHE A 151 2.80 -0.28 23.31
N ALA A 152 3.36 0.43 22.33
CA ALA A 152 2.68 0.72 21.08
C ALA A 152 2.32 -0.57 20.33
N SER A 153 3.23 -1.55 20.29
CA SER A 153 2.97 -2.86 19.70
C SER A 153 1.81 -3.58 20.39
N PHE A 154 1.76 -3.54 21.73
CA PHE A 154 0.67 -4.11 22.51
C PHE A 154 -0.69 -3.46 22.16
N LEU A 155 -0.74 -2.13 22.09
CA LEU A 155 -1.97 -1.41 21.69
C LEU A 155 -2.43 -1.76 20.28
N LEU A 156 -1.49 -1.93 19.34
CA LEU A 156 -1.84 -2.34 17.97
C LEU A 156 -2.37 -3.77 17.93
N LEU A 157 -1.79 -4.71 18.69
CA LEU A 157 -2.27 -6.08 18.78
C LEU A 157 -3.70 -6.13 19.31
N GLN A 158 -4.03 -5.35 20.35
CA GLN A 158 -5.41 -5.22 20.81
C GLN A 158 -6.36 -4.69 19.72
N GLY A 159 -5.90 -3.69 18.93
CA GLY A 159 -6.67 -3.18 17.81
C GLY A 159 -6.94 -4.22 16.72
N VAL A 160 -5.97 -5.10 16.45
CA VAL A 160 -6.09 -6.17 15.45
C VAL A 160 -7.16 -7.19 15.83
N GLU A 161 -7.35 -7.50 17.10
CA GLU A 161 -8.35 -8.47 17.57
C GLU A 161 -9.77 -8.15 17.08
N THR A 162 -10.12 -6.88 16.99
CA THR A 162 -11.47 -6.43 16.56
C THR A 162 -11.48 -5.87 15.13
N LEU A 163 -10.36 -5.91 14.40
CA LEU A 163 -10.24 -5.27 13.10
C LEU A 163 -11.31 -5.73 12.11
N SER A 164 -11.51 -7.04 11.97
CA SER A 164 -12.49 -7.59 11.03
C SER A 164 -13.92 -7.14 11.35
N LEU A 165 -14.30 -7.17 12.62
CA LEU A 165 -15.62 -6.73 13.09
C LEU A 165 -15.86 -5.25 12.82
N ARG A 166 -14.86 -4.42 13.12
CA ARG A 166 -14.93 -2.98 12.85
C ARG A 166 -15.01 -2.68 11.35
N ALA A 167 -14.16 -3.33 10.57
CA ALA A 167 -14.10 -3.14 9.12
C ALA A 167 -15.44 -3.51 8.46
N GLU A 168 -15.99 -4.68 8.79
CA GLU A 168 -17.30 -5.13 8.30
C GLU A 168 -18.40 -4.11 8.61
N ARG A 169 -18.51 -3.72 9.88
CA ARG A 169 -19.54 -2.76 10.32
C ARG A 169 -19.40 -1.40 9.65
N HIS A 170 -18.18 -0.90 9.50
CA HIS A 170 -17.93 0.37 8.80
C HIS A 170 -18.33 0.29 7.33
N CYS A 171 -17.98 -0.79 6.64
CA CYS A 171 -18.35 -0.98 5.23
C CYS A 171 -19.87 -1.05 5.03
N GLU A 172 -20.58 -1.79 5.89
CA GLU A 172 -22.05 -1.87 5.87
C GLU A 172 -22.69 -0.50 6.09
N ASN A 173 -22.26 0.21 7.15
CA ASN A 173 -22.80 1.52 7.49
C ASN A 173 -22.50 2.55 6.40
N THR A 174 -21.31 2.54 5.84
CA THR A 174 -20.90 3.47 4.77
C THR A 174 -21.71 3.25 3.51
N LEU A 175 -21.91 1.98 3.10
CA LEU A 175 -22.72 1.66 1.93
C LEU A 175 -24.17 2.11 2.11
N ALA A 176 -24.78 1.80 3.27
CA ALA A 176 -26.15 2.21 3.56
C ALA A 176 -26.29 3.73 3.56
N LEU A 177 -25.36 4.45 4.18
CA LEU A 177 -25.34 5.91 4.21
C LEU A 177 -25.14 6.49 2.79
N ALA A 178 -24.21 5.96 2.03
CA ALA A 178 -23.95 6.44 0.67
C ALA A 178 -25.16 6.27 -0.25
N GLN A 179 -25.84 5.12 -0.16
CA GLN A 179 -27.06 4.84 -0.92
C GLN A 179 -28.23 5.75 -0.52
N TRP A 180 -28.32 6.10 0.75
CA TRP A 180 -29.34 7.04 1.24
C TRP A 180 -29.04 8.47 0.78
N LEU A 181 -27.78 8.92 0.90
CA LEU A 181 -27.34 10.24 0.45
C LEU A 181 -27.49 10.42 -1.06
N ASP A 182 -27.19 9.39 -1.85
CA ASP A 182 -27.27 9.42 -3.33
C ASP A 182 -28.70 9.67 -3.83
N LYS A 183 -29.70 9.38 -3.00
CA LYS A 183 -31.12 9.57 -3.30
C LYS A 183 -31.73 10.78 -2.59
N HIS A 184 -30.95 11.52 -1.81
CA HIS A 184 -31.46 12.61 -0.99
C HIS A 184 -31.52 13.92 -1.78
N ASP A 185 -32.67 14.58 -1.81
CA ASP A 185 -32.95 15.77 -2.66
C ASP A 185 -31.99 16.95 -2.41
N GLN A 186 -31.40 17.06 -1.22
CA GLN A 186 -30.47 18.13 -0.86
C GLN A 186 -29.00 17.77 -1.13
N VAL A 187 -28.70 16.58 -1.67
CA VAL A 187 -27.33 16.12 -1.95
C VAL A 187 -27.10 16.13 -3.47
N ALA A 188 -26.16 16.95 -3.91
CA ALA A 188 -25.88 17.10 -5.33
C ALA A 188 -25.07 15.92 -5.93
N TRP A 189 -24.21 15.29 -5.13
CA TRP A 189 -23.41 14.15 -5.55
C TRP A 189 -22.81 13.40 -4.35
N VAL A 190 -22.51 12.11 -4.53
CA VAL A 190 -21.79 11.26 -3.57
C VAL A 190 -20.62 10.60 -4.26
N GLN A 191 -19.43 10.66 -3.66
CA GLN A 191 -18.20 10.00 -4.14
C GLN A 191 -17.91 8.78 -3.27
N TYR A 192 -18.35 7.60 -3.70
CA TYR A 192 -18.12 6.35 -3.00
C TYR A 192 -18.02 5.17 -3.96
N PRO A 193 -16.95 4.35 -3.93
CA PRO A 193 -16.71 3.30 -4.93
C PRO A 193 -17.72 2.15 -4.87
N GLY A 194 -18.52 2.05 -3.80
CA GLY A 194 -19.63 1.11 -3.70
C GLY A 194 -20.87 1.50 -4.53
N LEU A 195 -20.96 2.74 -5.01
CA LEU A 195 -22.04 3.19 -5.90
C LEU A 195 -21.67 2.94 -7.36
N GLU A 196 -22.63 2.50 -8.18
CA GLU A 196 -22.42 2.23 -9.61
C GLU A 196 -22.02 3.47 -10.42
N SER A 197 -22.43 4.66 -9.94
CA SER A 197 -22.09 5.94 -10.54
C SER A 197 -20.61 6.33 -10.36
N HIS A 198 -19.88 5.69 -9.44
CA HIS A 198 -18.50 6.04 -9.17
C HIS A 198 -17.56 5.52 -10.27
N PRO A 199 -16.62 6.35 -10.78
CA PRO A 199 -15.72 5.97 -11.89
C PRO A 199 -14.89 4.71 -11.65
N SER A 200 -14.57 4.42 -10.38
CA SER A 200 -13.79 3.24 -9.98
C SER A 200 -14.66 2.06 -9.56
N HIS A 201 -15.99 2.09 -9.72
CA HIS A 201 -16.86 1.03 -9.21
C HIS A 201 -16.45 -0.37 -9.72
N GLN A 202 -16.18 -0.51 -11.01
CA GLN A 202 -15.80 -1.79 -11.60
C GLN A 202 -14.43 -2.28 -11.09
N THR A 203 -13.46 -1.38 -10.94
CA THR A 203 -12.15 -1.71 -10.38
C THR A 203 -12.27 -2.05 -8.90
N ALA A 204 -13.12 -1.34 -8.16
CA ALA A 204 -13.40 -1.63 -6.77
C ALA A 204 -14.02 -3.03 -6.59
N LYS A 205 -14.99 -3.40 -7.41
CA LYS A 205 -15.57 -4.78 -7.40
C LYS A 205 -14.54 -5.86 -7.69
N LYS A 206 -13.54 -5.57 -8.52
CA LYS A 206 -12.45 -6.52 -8.80
C LYS A 206 -11.57 -6.79 -7.58
N TYR A 207 -11.22 -5.75 -6.82
CA TYR A 207 -10.21 -5.84 -5.76
C TYR A 207 -10.77 -5.86 -4.35
N LEU A 208 -11.90 -5.20 -4.09
CA LEU A 208 -12.46 -5.00 -2.75
C LEU A 208 -13.59 -6.01 -2.50
N GLN A 209 -13.24 -7.21 -2.06
CA GLN A 209 -14.20 -8.32 -1.98
C GLN A 209 -15.12 -8.29 -0.75
N ARG A 210 -14.79 -7.47 0.28
CA ARG A 210 -15.49 -7.46 1.59
C ARG A 210 -16.14 -6.11 1.91
N GLY A 211 -16.37 -5.28 0.91
CA GLY A 211 -16.90 -3.94 1.08
C GLY A 211 -16.07 -2.93 0.30
N PHE A 212 -16.42 -1.65 0.39
CA PHE A 212 -15.82 -0.61 -0.45
C PHE A 212 -15.12 0.50 0.35
N GLY A 213 -14.94 0.30 1.65
CA GLY A 213 -14.34 1.27 2.55
C GLY A 213 -15.33 2.04 3.39
#